data_e7f77f6b7082cf9a9479a7ac163715a4
#
_entry.id   e7f77f6b7082cf9a9479a7ac163715a4
#
_cell.length_a   1.000
_cell.length_b   1.000
_cell.length_c   1.000
_cell.angle_alpha   90.00
_cell.angle_beta   90.00
_cell.angle_gamma   90.00
#
_symmetry.space_group_name_H-M   'P 1'
#
loop_
_entity.id
_entity.type
_entity.pdbx_description
1 polymer ?
#
loop_
_entity_poly.entity_id
_entity_poly.type
_entity_poly.pdbx_seq_one_letter_code
_entity_poly.pdbx_strand_id
1 'polypeptide(L)'
;KTVEWGGFLWAWLGEGDAPEFKKPAFAPNEDVQVSILKIRLPCNWAQVLEGQIDSAHSSSLHSSDMVPAKVESAAADDQGWYRPSTDKSPRMQSAKTDYGFHYAAIRRPIANAATHDYIRITQYVAPYYALIPPNTSYNVAAVIVPIDNENCNFHFIAWGNP
;
A
#
# COMPACT_ATOMS: atom_id res chain seq x y z
N LYS A 1 -27.22 -3.00 -6.72
CA LYS A 1 -27.20 -2.45 -5.33
C LYS A 1 -25.91 -1.64 -5.17
N THR A 2 -26.02 -0.43 -4.64
CA THR A 2 -24.87 0.46 -4.37
C THR A 2 -24.73 0.66 -2.87
N VAL A 3 -23.49 0.89 -2.42
CA VAL A 3 -23.14 1.19 -1.03
C VAL A 3 -22.13 2.34 -1.04
N GLU A 4 -22.33 3.31 -0.18
CA GLU A 4 -21.34 4.37 0.09
C GLU A 4 -20.45 3.95 1.26
N TRP A 5 -19.14 4.01 1.06
CA TRP A 5 -18.15 3.70 2.09
C TRP A 5 -16.80 4.33 1.79
N GLY A 6 -16.19 4.97 2.79
CA GLY A 6 -14.83 5.49 2.72
C GLY A 6 -14.61 6.55 1.62
N GLY A 7 -15.65 7.33 1.28
CA GLY A 7 -15.60 8.34 0.21
C GLY A 7 -15.79 7.78 -1.20
N PHE A 8 -16.16 6.50 -1.33
CA PHE A 8 -16.43 5.83 -2.61
C PHE A 8 -17.88 5.35 -2.70
N LEU A 9 -18.37 5.28 -3.94
CA LEU A 9 -19.61 4.60 -4.29
C LEU A 9 -19.25 3.20 -4.84
N TRP A 10 -19.65 2.16 -4.13
CA TRP A 10 -19.41 0.78 -4.51
C TRP A 10 -20.65 0.21 -5.19
N ALA A 11 -20.47 -0.48 -6.31
CA ALA A 11 -21.53 -1.09 -7.07
C ALA A 11 -21.22 -2.56 -7.37
N TRP A 12 -22.20 -3.44 -7.16
CA TRP A 12 -22.16 -4.81 -7.65
C TRP A 12 -22.57 -4.84 -9.10
N LEU A 13 -21.71 -5.32 -9.99
CA LEU A 13 -21.94 -5.44 -11.43
C LEU A 13 -21.97 -6.89 -11.91
N GLY A 14 -21.92 -7.86 -11.00
CA GLY A 14 -22.03 -9.28 -11.31
C GLY A 14 -23.48 -9.72 -11.54
N GLU A 15 -23.65 -10.95 -12.00
CA GLU A 15 -24.96 -11.59 -12.16
C GLU A 15 -25.52 -12.05 -10.81
N GLY A 16 -26.86 -12.06 -10.69
CA GLY A 16 -27.58 -12.50 -9.48
C GLY A 16 -27.60 -11.48 -8.34
N ASP A 17 -27.89 -11.96 -7.15
CA ASP A 17 -27.97 -11.14 -5.95
C ASP A 17 -26.59 -10.64 -5.51
N ALA A 18 -26.53 -9.36 -5.15
CA ALA A 18 -25.28 -8.77 -4.63
C ALA A 18 -24.89 -9.44 -3.30
N PRO A 19 -23.65 -9.91 -3.15
CA PRO A 19 -23.15 -10.42 -1.89
C PRO A 19 -23.17 -9.34 -0.81
N GLU A 20 -22.96 -9.75 0.44
CA GLU A 20 -22.75 -8.80 1.52
C GLU A 20 -21.53 -7.92 1.23
N PHE A 21 -21.68 -6.62 1.38
CA PHE A 21 -20.58 -5.68 1.19
C PHE A 21 -19.58 -5.79 2.34
N LYS A 22 -18.38 -6.25 2.01
CA LYS A 22 -17.25 -6.25 2.95
C LYS A 22 -16.53 -4.93 2.87
N LYS A 23 -16.57 -4.17 3.96
CA LYS A 23 -15.91 -2.86 4.07
C LYS A 23 -14.39 -3.01 3.85
N PRO A 24 -13.80 -2.25 2.91
CA PRO A 24 -12.34 -2.18 2.80
C PRO A 24 -11.67 -1.70 4.08
N ALA A 25 -10.38 -1.98 4.22
CA ALA A 25 -9.62 -1.67 5.43
C ALA A 25 -9.40 -0.17 5.67
N PHE A 26 -9.49 0.67 4.64
CA PHE A 26 -9.38 2.12 4.78
C PHE A 26 -10.67 2.73 5.35
N ALA A 27 -10.56 3.91 5.99
CA ALA A 27 -11.65 4.58 6.69
C ALA A 27 -12.37 3.66 7.69
N PRO A 28 -11.67 3.06 8.66
CA PRO A 28 -12.24 2.03 9.55
C PRO A 28 -13.38 2.56 10.42
N ASN A 29 -13.46 3.86 10.67
CA ASN A 29 -14.54 4.53 11.38
C ASN A 29 -14.67 5.99 10.90
N GLU A 30 -15.69 6.71 11.38
CA GLU A 30 -16.02 8.09 10.98
C GLU A 30 -15.00 9.13 11.49
N ASP A 31 -14.25 8.80 12.53
CA ASP A 31 -13.26 9.73 13.14
C ASP A 31 -11.93 9.73 12.40
N VAL A 32 -11.71 8.77 11.52
CA VAL A 32 -10.46 8.64 10.76
C VAL A 32 -10.47 9.55 9.55
N GLN A 33 -9.52 10.47 9.51
CA GLN A 33 -9.31 11.30 8.31
C GLN A 33 -8.80 10.45 7.16
N VAL A 34 -9.45 10.58 6.00
CA VAL A 34 -9.09 9.89 4.75
C VAL A 34 -8.80 10.93 3.69
N SER A 35 -7.67 10.77 3.01
CA SER A 35 -7.31 11.54 1.82
C SER A 35 -7.33 10.63 0.60
N ILE A 36 -8.05 11.03 -0.44
CA ILE A 36 -8.18 10.27 -1.69
C ILE A 36 -7.71 11.12 -2.84
N LEU A 37 -6.67 10.66 -3.54
CA LEU A 37 -6.22 11.22 -4.80
C LEU A 37 -6.64 10.27 -5.94
N LYS A 38 -7.36 10.79 -6.93
CA LYS A 38 -7.74 10.06 -8.14
C LYS A 38 -6.98 10.61 -9.34
N ILE A 39 -6.31 9.72 -10.07
CA ILE A 39 -5.57 10.05 -11.29
C ILE A 39 -6.02 9.10 -12.40
N ARG A 40 -6.33 9.65 -13.57
CA ARG A 40 -6.48 8.84 -14.79
C ARG A 40 -5.12 8.65 -15.44
N LEU A 41 -4.75 7.40 -15.67
CA LEU A 41 -3.48 7.01 -16.27
C LEU A 41 -3.71 6.36 -17.64
N PRO A 42 -2.99 6.80 -18.70
CA PRO A 42 -3.04 6.19 -20.02
C PRO A 42 -2.13 4.95 -20.09
N CYS A 43 -2.44 3.93 -19.29
CA CYS A 43 -1.76 2.65 -19.29
C CYS A 43 -2.66 1.56 -18.75
N ASN A 44 -2.27 0.31 -19.01
CA ASN A 44 -2.98 -0.85 -18.46
C ASN A 44 -2.88 -0.88 -16.93
N TRP A 45 -3.98 -1.20 -16.28
CA TRP A 45 -4.09 -1.25 -14.81
C TRP A 45 -3.09 -2.20 -14.15
N ALA A 46 -2.75 -3.32 -14.81
CA ALA A 46 -1.83 -4.31 -14.26
C ALA A 46 -0.41 -3.75 -14.13
N GLN A 47 0.05 -2.89 -15.04
CA GLN A 47 1.36 -2.24 -14.95
C GLN A 47 1.44 -1.29 -13.74
N VAL A 48 0.36 -0.57 -13.46
CA VAL A 48 0.28 0.26 -12.26
C VAL A 48 0.29 -0.60 -11.00
N LEU A 49 -0.45 -1.71 -11.01
CA LEU A 49 -0.50 -2.65 -9.89
C LEU A 49 0.87 -3.27 -9.62
N GLU A 50 1.60 -3.69 -10.66
CA GLU A 50 2.97 -4.21 -10.52
C GLU A 50 3.87 -3.22 -9.78
N GLY A 51 3.82 -1.93 -10.15
CA GLY A 51 4.55 -0.87 -9.44
C GLY A 51 4.12 -0.71 -7.98
N GLN A 52 2.84 -0.83 -7.68
CA GLN A 52 2.31 -0.67 -6.32
C GLN A 52 2.66 -1.85 -5.40
N ILE A 53 2.75 -3.06 -5.93
CA ILE A 53 3.13 -4.23 -5.14
C ILE A 53 4.65 -4.49 -5.12
N ASP A 54 5.46 -3.72 -5.87
CA ASP A 54 6.92 -3.84 -5.83
C ASP A 54 7.52 -3.06 -4.68
N SER A 55 8.03 -3.73 -3.65
CA SER A 55 8.75 -3.09 -2.55
C SER A 55 10.23 -2.81 -2.87
N ALA A 56 10.80 -3.43 -3.89
CA ALA A 56 12.23 -3.29 -4.19
C ALA A 56 12.55 -1.95 -4.85
N HIS A 57 11.67 -1.47 -5.75
CA HIS A 57 11.90 -0.21 -6.46
C HIS A 57 12.04 1.00 -5.53
N SER A 58 11.35 1.00 -4.39
CA SER A 58 11.39 2.11 -3.44
C SER A 58 12.80 2.42 -2.91
N SER A 59 13.65 1.40 -2.83
CA SER A 59 15.04 1.57 -2.36
C SER A 59 15.97 2.16 -3.41
N SER A 60 15.56 2.20 -4.67
CA SER A 60 16.32 2.72 -5.80
C SER A 60 15.70 3.97 -6.40
N LEU A 61 14.44 3.90 -6.83
CA LEU A 61 13.74 4.99 -7.53
C LEU A 61 13.33 6.12 -6.59
N HIS A 62 12.93 5.81 -5.35
CA HIS A 62 12.59 6.81 -4.33
C HIS A 62 13.78 7.13 -3.39
N SER A 63 14.99 6.81 -3.80
CA SER A 63 16.17 7.02 -2.94
C SER A 63 16.53 8.50 -2.72
N SER A 64 16.12 9.38 -3.62
CA SER A 64 16.25 10.84 -3.48
C SER A 64 15.28 11.44 -2.48
N ASP A 65 14.10 10.84 -2.34
CA ASP A 65 12.99 11.38 -1.55
C ASP A 65 13.01 10.88 -0.09
N MET A 66 13.72 9.77 0.14
CA MET A 66 13.81 9.14 1.46
C MET A 66 15.26 9.08 1.93
N VAL A 67 15.60 9.92 2.88
CA VAL A 67 16.95 9.95 3.48
C VAL A 67 17.14 8.76 4.44
N PRO A 68 18.29 8.07 4.45
CA PRO A 68 18.59 7.05 5.45
C PRO A 68 18.55 7.63 6.88
N ALA A 69 17.96 6.90 7.82
CA ALA A 69 17.98 7.30 9.22
C ALA A 69 19.43 7.41 9.72
N LYS A 70 19.76 8.53 10.33
CA LYS A 70 21.13 8.84 10.77
C LYS A 70 21.42 8.42 12.21
N VAL A 71 20.41 8.17 13.01
CA VAL A 71 20.55 8.00 14.47
C VAL A 71 19.67 6.87 14.97
N GLU A 72 20.18 6.06 15.88
CA GLU A 72 19.47 4.94 16.50
C GLU A 72 18.29 5.34 17.40
N SER A 73 18.27 6.59 17.86
CA SER A 73 17.35 7.05 18.89
C SER A 73 16.31 8.07 18.43
N ALA A 74 16.26 8.39 17.15
CA ALA A 74 15.24 9.32 16.67
C ALA A 74 13.86 8.66 16.76
N ALA A 75 12.93 9.31 17.45
CA ALA A 75 11.57 8.84 17.59
C ALA A 75 10.92 8.57 16.22
N ALA A 76 10.13 7.54 16.12
CA ALA A 76 9.50 7.13 14.86
C ALA A 76 8.68 8.27 14.22
N ASP A 77 8.15 9.17 15.01
CA ASP A 77 7.29 10.28 14.60
C ASP A 77 8.03 11.38 13.81
N ASP A 78 9.32 11.60 14.12
CA ASP A 78 10.14 12.61 13.42
C ASP A 78 10.76 12.07 12.11
N GLN A 79 10.56 10.80 11.80
CA GLN A 79 11.27 10.10 10.74
C GLN A 79 10.39 9.53 9.63
N GLY A 80 9.19 10.05 9.44
CA GLY A 80 8.28 9.56 8.40
C GLY A 80 8.88 9.47 6.99
N TRP A 81 9.93 10.25 6.73
CA TRP A 81 10.66 10.27 5.46
C TRP A 81 12.03 9.59 5.50
N TYR A 82 12.46 9.07 6.64
CA TYR A 82 13.71 8.38 6.77
C TYR A 82 13.55 6.87 6.56
N ARG A 83 14.50 6.28 5.85
CA ARG A 83 14.54 4.83 5.67
C ARG A 83 15.34 4.19 6.80
N PRO A 84 14.78 3.22 7.51
CA PRO A 84 15.51 2.45 8.51
C PRO A 84 16.59 1.52 7.91
N SER A 85 16.65 1.39 6.59
CA SER A 85 17.58 0.51 5.88
C SER A 85 18.09 1.16 4.59
N THR A 86 19.37 0.93 4.28
CA THR A 86 19.99 1.27 3.00
C THR A 86 20.07 0.07 2.04
N ASP A 87 19.58 -1.09 2.47
CA ASP A 87 19.57 -2.30 1.67
C ASP A 87 18.61 -2.16 0.49
N LYS A 88 19.15 -2.28 -0.73
CA LYS A 88 18.42 -2.13 -1.99
C LYS A 88 17.79 -3.44 -2.49
N SER A 89 18.21 -4.56 -1.95
CA SER A 89 17.80 -5.90 -2.39
C SER A 89 17.14 -6.67 -1.26
N PRO A 90 15.86 -6.39 -0.95
CA PRO A 90 15.18 -7.10 0.12
C PRO A 90 15.06 -8.60 -0.17
N ARG A 91 15.19 -9.42 0.86
CA ARG A 91 14.76 -10.82 0.80
C ARG A 91 13.24 -10.85 0.85
N MET A 92 12.62 -11.51 -0.12
CA MET A 92 11.16 -11.59 -0.24
C MET A 92 10.65 -12.91 0.35
N GLN A 93 9.60 -12.83 1.14
CA GLN A 93 8.88 -14.00 1.68
C GLN A 93 7.38 -13.78 1.51
N SER A 94 6.75 -14.62 0.69
CA SER A 94 5.33 -14.50 0.35
C SER A 94 4.50 -15.63 0.92
N ALA A 95 3.20 -15.33 1.15
CA ALA A 95 2.18 -16.31 1.48
C ALA A 95 0.89 -16.00 0.72
N LYS A 96 0.21 -17.07 0.25
CA LYS A 96 -1.12 -16.96 -0.36
C LYS A 96 -2.18 -16.76 0.70
N THR A 97 -3.26 -16.08 0.33
CA THR A 97 -4.45 -15.86 1.16
C THR A 97 -5.71 -16.10 0.32
N ASP A 98 -6.87 -16.15 0.94
CA ASP A 98 -8.16 -16.29 0.25
C ASP A 98 -8.52 -15.07 -0.60
N TYR A 99 -7.90 -13.92 -0.32
CA TYR A 99 -8.13 -12.66 -1.03
C TYR A 99 -7.04 -12.30 -2.04
N GLY A 100 -5.93 -13.05 -2.08
CA GLY A 100 -4.79 -12.76 -2.97
C GLY A 100 -3.48 -13.27 -2.36
N PHE A 101 -2.60 -12.36 -1.95
CA PHE A 101 -1.37 -12.70 -1.23
C PHE A 101 -0.86 -11.53 -0.40
N HIS A 102 0.03 -11.83 0.53
CA HIS A 102 0.90 -10.84 1.15
C HIS A 102 2.35 -11.30 1.08
N TYR A 103 3.27 -10.36 1.21
CA TYR A 103 4.69 -10.68 1.31
C TYR A 103 5.41 -9.71 2.25
N ALA A 104 6.44 -10.24 2.87
CA ALA A 104 7.42 -9.48 3.64
C ALA A 104 8.63 -9.15 2.77
N ALA A 105 8.97 -7.87 2.67
CA ALA A 105 10.26 -7.40 2.15
C ALA A 105 11.20 -7.16 3.33
N ILE A 106 12.13 -8.06 3.51
CA ILE A 106 13.02 -8.13 4.67
C ILE A 106 14.37 -7.53 4.30
N ARG A 107 14.78 -6.50 5.04
CA ARG A 107 16.03 -5.77 4.83
C ARG A 107 16.85 -5.72 6.09
N ARG A 108 18.14 -5.58 5.94
CA ARG A 108 19.04 -5.30 7.04
C ARG A 108 18.82 -3.85 7.51
N PRO A 109 18.49 -3.59 8.78
CA PRO A 109 18.32 -2.24 9.29
C PRO A 109 19.67 -1.54 9.48
N ILE A 110 19.65 -0.20 9.58
CA ILE A 110 20.83 0.61 9.93
C ILE A 110 21.20 0.38 11.39
N ALA A 111 20.18 0.38 12.27
CA ALA A 111 20.36 0.16 13.69
C ALA A 111 20.10 -1.31 14.06
N ASN A 112 20.86 -1.84 15.03
CA ASN A 112 20.67 -3.19 15.59
C ASN A 112 20.68 -4.35 14.56
N ALA A 113 21.45 -4.19 13.48
CA ALA A 113 21.50 -5.14 12.37
C ALA A 113 21.95 -6.57 12.74
N ALA A 114 22.56 -6.75 13.92
CA ALA A 114 22.96 -8.06 14.42
C ALA A 114 21.82 -8.88 15.03
N THR A 115 20.73 -8.20 15.44
CA THR A 115 19.63 -8.80 16.22
C THR A 115 18.24 -8.52 15.65
N HIS A 116 18.12 -7.61 14.68
CA HIS A 116 16.84 -7.17 14.11
C HIS A 116 16.85 -7.22 12.60
N ASP A 117 15.67 -7.44 12.02
CA ASP A 117 15.36 -7.21 10.61
C ASP A 117 14.41 -6.02 10.47
N TYR A 118 14.54 -5.25 9.39
CA TYR A 118 13.56 -4.27 8.98
C TYR A 118 12.60 -4.92 7.98
N ILE A 119 11.34 -5.00 8.35
CA ILE A 119 10.31 -5.72 7.56
C ILE A 119 9.23 -4.75 7.11
N ARG A 120 8.89 -4.80 5.81
CA ARG A 120 7.72 -4.14 5.23
C ARG A 120 6.81 -5.20 4.66
N ILE A 121 5.53 -5.17 5.04
CA ILE A 121 4.52 -6.12 4.56
C ILE A 121 3.62 -5.40 3.58
N THR A 122 3.58 -5.88 2.34
CA THR A 122 2.64 -5.44 1.31
C THR A 122 1.57 -6.51 1.14
N GLN A 123 0.31 -6.10 1.03
CA GLN A 123 -0.81 -6.99 0.80
C GLN A 123 -1.46 -6.67 -0.55
N TYR A 124 -1.66 -7.69 -1.35
CA TYR A 124 -2.47 -7.62 -2.55
C TYR A 124 -3.83 -8.26 -2.30
N VAL A 125 -4.88 -7.49 -2.51
CA VAL A 125 -6.27 -7.95 -2.44
C VAL A 125 -6.85 -7.91 -3.86
N ALA A 126 -7.10 -9.09 -4.39
CA ALA A 126 -7.60 -9.23 -5.75
C ALA A 126 -8.97 -8.54 -5.91
N PRO A 127 -9.27 -7.98 -7.10
CA PRO A 127 -8.43 -8.00 -8.29
C PRO A 127 -7.47 -6.80 -8.43
N TYR A 128 -7.66 -5.68 -7.74
CA TYR A 128 -6.95 -4.44 -8.04
C TYR A 128 -6.61 -3.56 -6.83
N TYR A 129 -6.51 -4.16 -5.67
CA TYR A 129 -6.29 -3.43 -4.41
C TYR A 129 -4.95 -3.82 -3.78
N ALA A 130 -4.13 -2.85 -3.43
CA ALA A 130 -2.88 -3.05 -2.73
C ALA A 130 -2.80 -2.22 -1.45
N LEU A 131 -2.43 -2.83 -0.33
CA LEU A 131 -2.08 -2.17 0.91
C LEU A 131 -0.56 -2.06 0.98
N ILE A 132 -0.08 -0.83 1.05
CA ILE A 132 1.34 -0.50 0.96
C ILE A 132 1.78 0.09 2.30
N PRO A 133 2.81 -0.46 2.96
CA PRO A 133 3.26 0.06 4.25
C PRO A 133 4.16 1.30 4.04
N PRO A 134 3.68 2.55 4.25
CA PRO A 134 4.52 3.73 4.11
C PRO A 134 5.42 3.93 5.33
N ASN A 135 4.84 3.96 6.51
CA ASN A 135 5.48 4.12 7.82
C ASN A 135 4.49 3.69 8.91
N THR A 136 4.74 4.09 10.16
CA THR A 136 3.87 3.77 11.31
C THR A 136 2.83 4.85 11.64
N SER A 137 2.93 6.04 11.01
CA SER A 137 2.08 7.20 11.34
C SER A 137 0.76 7.21 10.57
N TYR A 138 0.71 6.61 9.39
CA TYR A 138 -0.48 6.52 8.55
C TYR A 138 -0.44 5.27 7.67
N ASN A 139 -1.56 4.95 7.07
CA ASN A 139 -1.73 3.80 6.19
C ASN A 139 -1.93 4.27 4.75
N VAL A 140 -1.60 3.41 3.80
CA VAL A 140 -1.78 3.68 2.37
C VAL A 140 -2.40 2.48 1.67
N ALA A 141 -3.38 2.77 0.82
CA ALA A 141 -3.91 1.82 -0.13
C ALA A 141 -3.88 2.39 -1.55
N ALA A 142 -3.61 1.53 -2.51
CA ALA A 142 -3.80 1.81 -3.92
C ALA A 142 -5.00 1.01 -4.44
N VAL A 143 -5.93 1.67 -5.12
CA VAL A 143 -7.05 1.02 -5.82
C VAL A 143 -6.95 1.38 -7.30
N ILE A 144 -6.67 0.38 -8.12
CA ILE A 144 -6.44 0.55 -9.55
C ILE A 144 -7.63 -0.01 -10.31
N VAL A 145 -8.50 0.88 -10.80
CA VAL A 145 -9.74 0.49 -11.49
C VAL A 145 -9.52 0.53 -13.00
N PRO A 146 -9.59 -0.59 -13.71
CA PRO A 146 -9.48 -0.60 -15.15
C PRO A 146 -10.64 0.16 -15.80
N ILE A 147 -10.35 0.91 -16.87
CA ILE A 147 -11.34 1.52 -17.75
C ILE A 147 -11.42 0.69 -19.03
N ASP A 148 -10.26 0.39 -19.60
CA ASP A 148 -10.04 -0.45 -20.77
C ASP A 148 -8.62 -1.04 -20.72
N ASN A 149 -8.15 -1.64 -21.81
CA ASN A 149 -6.80 -2.22 -21.85
C ASN A 149 -5.66 -1.21 -21.83
N GLU A 150 -5.93 0.05 -22.11
CA GLU A 150 -4.93 1.11 -22.25
C GLU A 150 -5.08 2.23 -21.21
N ASN A 151 -6.16 2.21 -20.42
CA ASN A 151 -6.46 3.25 -19.45
C ASN A 151 -6.95 2.67 -18.13
N CYS A 152 -6.56 3.31 -17.02
CA CYS A 152 -7.09 3.01 -15.71
C CYS A 152 -7.29 4.27 -14.85
N ASN A 153 -8.11 4.16 -13.81
CA ASN A 153 -8.15 5.12 -12.72
C ASN A 153 -7.33 4.58 -11.56
N PHE A 154 -6.32 5.33 -11.16
CA PHE A 154 -5.53 5.06 -9.97
C PHE A 154 -6.05 5.93 -8.82
N HIS A 155 -6.41 5.28 -7.71
CA HIS A 155 -6.78 5.95 -6.48
C HIS A 155 -5.71 5.69 -5.43
N PHE A 156 -5.07 6.74 -4.97
CA PHE A 156 -4.13 6.69 -3.85
C PHE A 156 -4.87 7.16 -2.60
N ILE A 157 -4.99 6.28 -1.62
CA ILE A 157 -5.78 6.50 -0.41
C ILE A 157 -4.84 6.49 0.77
N ALA A 158 -4.82 7.57 1.54
CA ALA A 158 -4.07 7.65 2.79
C ALA A 158 -5.04 7.90 3.95
N TRP A 159 -4.84 7.23 5.07
CA TRP A 159 -5.64 7.44 6.28
C TRP A 159 -4.80 7.28 7.54
N GLY A 160 -5.17 8.03 8.58
CA GLY A 160 -4.55 7.95 9.89
C GLY A 160 -4.87 6.63 10.61
N ASN A 161 -4.11 6.33 11.64
CA ASN A 161 -4.48 5.29 12.59
C ASN A 161 -5.59 5.84 13.51
N PRO A 162 -6.57 4.99 13.90
CA PRO A 162 -7.62 5.38 14.83
C PRO A 162 -7.06 5.70 16.23
#